data_108d4cede40791abd63e76efb2ccb590
#
_entry.id   108d4cede40791abd63e76efb2ccb590
#
_cell.length_a   1.000
_cell.length_b   1.000
_cell.length_c   1.000
_cell.angle_alpha   90.00
_cell.angle_beta   90.00
_cell.angle_gamma   90.00
#
_symmetry.space_group_name_H-M   'P 1'
#
loop_
_entity.id
_entity.type
_entity.pdbx_description
1 polymer ?
#
loop_
_entity_poly.entity_id
_entity_poly.type
_entity_poly.pdbx_seq_one_letter_code
_entity_poly.pdbx_strand_id
1 'polypeptide(L)'
;MFETEFVRDLLFTAGLFGFVTFVWSGWAQEGPPSTAARIYLGGMSVIGAAVAGIGLYNGIMIWGSGSSMVFGEASFTTYLVMCVLELVAAGVAAIILKRRDQMKWFAPTLLLIVGIHFAPMGWVFQLPVMYVVTGLIIIAALAAFKLPHEKNEPSFWCGALAAPIFLAAAVPSLVIGLSRLSEVA
;
A
#
# COMPACT_ATOMS: atom_id res chain seq x y z
N MET A 1 14.27 -10.74 -4.24
CA MET A 1 12.95 -10.09 -4.26
C MET A 1 12.86 -8.97 -3.23
N PHE A 2 13.35 -9.19 -2.02
CA PHE A 2 13.48 -8.20 -0.94
C PHE A 2 14.96 -7.79 -0.72
N GLU A 3 15.80 -7.99 -1.72
CA GLU A 3 17.23 -7.63 -1.64
C GLU A 3 17.38 -6.15 -2.00
N THR A 4 17.84 -5.37 -1.04
CA THR A 4 18.27 -3.98 -1.18
C THR A 4 19.45 -3.76 -0.25
N GLU A 5 20.35 -2.85 -0.60
CA GLU A 5 21.44 -2.41 0.27
C GLU A 5 20.94 -1.56 1.45
N PHE A 6 19.74 -0.96 1.31
CA PHE A 6 19.21 0.02 2.24
C PHE A 6 18.21 -0.57 3.24
N VAL A 7 18.67 -0.90 4.45
CA VAL A 7 17.85 -1.42 5.55
C VAL A 7 16.71 -0.46 5.91
N ARG A 8 16.99 0.85 5.88
CA ARG A 8 16.00 1.89 6.13
C ARG A 8 14.82 1.79 5.18
N ASP A 9 15.06 1.58 3.89
CA ASP A 9 14.01 1.51 2.87
C ASP A 9 13.12 0.27 3.05
N LEU A 10 13.68 -0.86 3.53
CA LEU A 10 12.88 -2.04 3.91
C LEU A 10 11.92 -1.73 5.06
N LEU A 11 12.41 -1.04 6.10
CA LEU A 11 11.59 -0.69 7.26
C LEU A 11 10.51 0.33 6.92
N PHE A 12 10.82 1.33 6.08
CA PHE A 12 9.80 2.26 5.57
C PHE A 12 8.80 1.58 4.64
N THR A 13 9.24 0.64 3.81
CA THR A 13 8.33 -0.18 2.97
C THR A 13 7.39 -1.00 3.85
N ALA A 14 7.90 -1.65 4.88
CA ALA A 14 7.08 -2.37 5.86
C ALA A 14 6.08 -1.43 6.55
N GLY A 15 6.55 -0.26 6.98
CA GLY A 15 5.73 0.77 7.60
C GLY A 15 4.61 1.26 6.70
N LEU A 16 4.94 1.62 5.46
CA LEU A 16 3.98 2.08 4.45
C LEU A 16 2.94 1.00 4.13
N PHE A 17 3.39 -0.21 3.79
CA PHE A 17 2.46 -1.28 3.42
C PHE A 17 1.63 -1.78 4.61
N GLY A 18 2.18 -1.75 5.83
CA GLY A 18 1.39 -1.96 7.05
C GLY A 18 0.30 -0.91 7.20
N PHE A 19 0.64 0.37 7.02
CA PHE A 19 -0.33 1.48 7.08
C PHE A 19 -1.40 1.37 5.99
N VAL A 20 -1.01 1.07 4.76
CA VAL A 20 -1.95 0.89 3.65
C VAL A 20 -2.87 -0.33 3.89
N THR A 21 -2.34 -1.42 4.48
CA THR A 21 -3.15 -2.56 4.95
C THR A 21 -4.21 -2.10 5.96
N PHE A 22 -3.82 -1.31 6.95
CA PHE A 22 -4.74 -0.74 7.94
C PHE A 22 -5.83 0.11 7.29
N VAL A 23 -5.46 1.00 6.37
CA VAL A 23 -6.40 1.91 5.69
C VAL A 23 -7.40 1.13 4.83
N TRP A 24 -6.94 0.21 3.97
CA TRP A 24 -7.82 -0.52 3.07
C TRP A 24 -8.73 -1.50 3.81
N SER A 25 -8.21 -2.21 4.81
CA SER A 25 -9.05 -3.09 5.63
C SER A 25 -10.02 -2.32 6.51
N GLY A 26 -9.64 -1.14 7.00
CA GLY A 26 -10.54 -0.23 7.71
C GLY A 26 -11.66 0.31 6.82
N TRP A 27 -11.34 0.76 5.61
CA TRP A 27 -12.35 1.24 4.66
C TRP A 27 -13.33 0.15 4.25
N ALA A 28 -12.85 -1.07 4.04
CA ALA A 28 -13.71 -2.22 3.73
C ALA A 28 -14.72 -2.59 4.84
N GLN A 29 -14.56 -2.07 6.05
CA GLN A 29 -15.54 -2.19 7.14
C GLN A 29 -16.84 -1.40 6.88
N GLU A 30 -16.86 -0.54 5.87
CA GLU A 30 -18.07 0.20 5.47
C GLU A 30 -19.22 -0.73 5.10
N GLY A 31 -18.95 -1.85 4.43
CA GLY A 31 -19.97 -2.79 4.00
C GLY A 31 -19.56 -4.26 4.00
N PRO A 32 -19.10 -4.86 5.13
CA PRO A 32 -18.72 -6.26 5.17
C PRO A 32 -19.97 -7.16 5.09
N PRO A 33 -19.94 -8.24 4.28
CA PRO A 33 -21.11 -9.09 4.04
C PRO A 33 -21.50 -9.97 5.23
N SER A 34 -20.61 -10.13 6.22
CA SER A 34 -20.82 -11.01 7.37
C SER A 34 -19.94 -10.60 8.56
N THR A 35 -20.30 -11.12 9.73
CA THR A 35 -19.48 -10.96 10.95
C THR A 35 -18.07 -11.57 10.76
N ALA A 36 -17.95 -12.70 10.07
CA ALA A 36 -16.66 -13.30 9.78
C ALA A 36 -15.78 -12.39 8.90
N ALA A 37 -16.35 -11.75 7.87
CA ALA A 37 -15.66 -10.77 7.05
C ALA A 37 -15.21 -9.56 7.89
N ARG A 38 -16.06 -9.09 8.81
CA ARG A 38 -15.74 -8.00 9.74
C ARG A 38 -14.56 -8.35 10.66
N ILE A 39 -14.56 -9.57 11.23
CA ILE A 39 -13.46 -10.05 12.07
C ILE A 39 -12.17 -10.17 11.27
N TYR A 40 -12.24 -10.73 10.05
CA TYR A 40 -11.08 -10.81 9.14
C TYR A 40 -10.48 -9.42 8.86
N LEU A 41 -11.30 -8.46 8.42
CA LEU A 41 -10.85 -7.11 8.12
C LEU A 41 -10.31 -6.40 9.38
N GLY A 42 -10.95 -6.58 10.53
CA GLY A 42 -10.48 -6.07 11.82
C GLY A 42 -9.11 -6.63 12.20
N GLY A 43 -8.92 -7.94 12.03
CA GLY A 43 -7.63 -8.59 12.25
C GLY A 43 -6.54 -8.04 11.32
N MET A 44 -6.85 -7.89 10.02
CA MET A 44 -5.94 -7.28 9.05
C MET A 44 -5.58 -5.83 9.43
N SER A 45 -6.55 -5.04 9.91
CA SER A 45 -6.30 -3.67 10.39
C SER A 45 -5.34 -3.65 11.58
N VAL A 46 -5.56 -4.51 12.58
CA VAL A 46 -4.70 -4.55 13.77
C VAL A 46 -3.28 -4.98 13.41
N ILE A 47 -3.13 -6.02 12.61
CA ILE A 47 -1.81 -6.50 12.16
C ILE A 47 -1.12 -5.42 11.32
N GLY A 48 -1.85 -4.79 10.37
CA GLY A 48 -1.34 -3.71 9.54
C GLY A 48 -0.83 -2.53 10.37
N ALA A 49 -1.61 -2.11 11.38
CA ALA A 49 -1.21 -1.03 12.29
C ALA A 49 0.04 -1.38 13.12
N ALA A 50 0.14 -2.62 13.60
CA ALA A 50 1.31 -3.09 14.33
C ALA A 50 2.56 -3.11 13.45
N VAL A 51 2.48 -3.67 12.25
CA VAL A 51 3.58 -3.69 11.26
C VAL A 51 3.98 -2.26 10.88
N ALA A 52 3.00 -1.36 10.65
CA ALA A 52 3.25 0.04 10.38
C ALA A 52 4.03 0.72 11.51
N GLY A 53 3.56 0.57 12.74
CA GLY A 53 4.20 1.18 13.91
C GLY A 53 5.63 0.70 14.11
N ILE A 54 5.87 -0.62 14.04
CA ILE A 54 7.21 -1.20 14.21
C ILE A 54 8.13 -0.77 13.07
N GLY A 55 7.67 -0.84 11.81
CA GLY A 55 8.46 -0.48 10.65
C GLY A 55 8.86 0.99 10.64
N LEU A 56 7.89 1.90 10.84
CA LEU A 56 8.15 3.34 10.89
C LEU A 56 9.05 3.73 12.06
N TYR A 57 8.79 3.18 13.26
CA TYR A 57 9.62 3.48 14.44
C TYR A 57 11.09 3.13 14.19
N ASN A 58 11.37 1.89 13.74
CA ASN A 58 12.75 1.47 13.50
C ASN A 58 13.38 2.21 12.31
N GLY A 59 12.62 2.47 11.24
CA GLY A 59 13.10 3.25 10.10
C GLY A 59 13.49 4.68 10.49
N ILE A 60 12.74 5.32 11.40
CA ILE A 60 13.07 6.65 11.93
C ILE A 60 14.31 6.60 12.82
N MET A 61 14.46 5.57 13.66
CA MET A 61 15.63 5.43 14.54
C MET A 61 16.94 5.32 13.76
N ILE A 62 16.91 4.73 12.56
CA ILE A 62 18.07 4.64 11.66
C ILE A 62 18.02 5.63 10.51
N TRP A 63 17.41 6.81 10.70
CA TRP A 63 17.23 7.81 9.64
C TRP A 63 18.55 8.19 8.93
N GLY A 64 19.66 8.23 9.65
CA GLY A 64 20.99 8.55 9.14
C GLY A 64 21.63 7.44 8.28
N SER A 65 21.10 6.22 8.28
CA SER A 65 21.60 5.16 7.40
C SER A 65 21.13 5.40 5.96
N GLY A 66 21.92 5.10 4.97
CA GLY A 66 21.63 5.38 3.55
C GLY A 66 20.20 5.01 3.08
N SER A 67 19.86 5.51 1.90
CA SER A 67 18.58 5.22 1.20
C SER A 67 18.83 5.25 -0.30
N SER A 68 18.08 4.46 -1.06
CA SER A 68 18.01 4.54 -2.51
C SER A 68 17.44 5.86 -3.02
N MET A 69 16.66 6.53 -2.17
CA MET A 69 16.01 7.81 -2.47
C MET A 69 16.87 8.95 -1.95
N VAL A 70 17.72 9.51 -2.83
CA VAL A 70 18.65 10.60 -2.50
C VAL A 70 18.08 11.95 -2.96
N PHE A 71 18.08 12.93 -2.05
CA PHE A 71 17.59 14.27 -2.35
C PHE A 71 18.42 14.91 -3.49
N GLY A 72 17.75 15.50 -4.48
CA GLY A 72 18.37 16.09 -5.66
C GLY A 72 18.64 15.11 -6.81
N GLU A 73 18.49 13.82 -6.60
CA GLU A 73 18.64 12.81 -7.65
C GLU A 73 17.33 12.44 -8.34
N ALA A 74 17.44 11.68 -9.44
CA ALA A 74 16.31 11.24 -10.23
C ALA A 74 15.33 10.36 -9.43
N SER A 75 15.81 9.53 -8.49
CA SER A 75 14.96 8.70 -7.63
C SER A 75 14.03 9.53 -6.77
N PHE A 76 14.55 10.56 -6.10
CA PHE A 76 13.74 11.46 -5.27
C PHE A 76 12.75 12.28 -6.12
N THR A 77 13.21 12.81 -7.27
CA THR A 77 12.35 13.56 -8.18
C THR A 77 11.20 12.68 -8.71
N THR A 78 11.50 11.44 -9.12
CA THR A 78 10.50 10.47 -9.58
C THR A 78 9.48 10.18 -8.47
N TYR A 79 9.95 9.93 -7.24
CA TYR A 79 9.08 9.73 -6.09
C TYR A 79 8.07 10.88 -5.92
N LEU A 80 8.58 12.14 -5.87
CA LEU A 80 7.72 13.31 -5.71
C LEU A 80 6.71 13.48 -6.85
N VAL A 81 7.17 13.33 -8.10
CA VAL A 81 6.30 13.44 -9.28
C VAL A 81 5.20 12.40 -9.21
N MET A 82 5.53 11.16 -8.86
CA MET A 82 4.53 10.09 -8.76
C MET A 82 3.54 10.32 -7.62
N CYS A 83 3.98 10.81 -6.46
CA CYS A 83 3.07 11.20 -5.38
C CYS A 83 2.10 12.31 -5.80
N VAL A 84 2.60 13.34 -6.50
CA VAL A 84 1.75 14.42 -7.00
C VAL A 84 0.75 13.91 -8.04
N LEU A 85 1.21 13.08 -8.99
CA LEU A 85 0.34 12.49 -10.01
C LEU A 85 -0.75 11.61 -9.39
N GLU A 86 -0.43 10.82 -8.36
CA GLU A 86 -1.41 10.02 -7.63
C GLU A 86 -2.48 10.89 -6.99
N LEU A 87 -2.09 11.94 -6.25
CA LEU A 87 -3.02 12.86 -5.60
C LEU A 87 -3.91 13.59 -6.63
N VAL A 88 -3.33 14.06 -7.72
CA VAL A 88 -4.08 14.71 -8.80
C VAL A 88 -5.05 13.73 -9.46
N ALA A 89 -4.61 12.52 -9.79
CA ALA A 89 -5.45 11.49 -10.39
C ALA A 89 -6.60 11.09 -9.47
N ALA A 90 -6.33 10.91 -8.16
CA ALA A 90 -7.35 10.62 -7.16
C ALA A 90 -8.37 11.76 -7.02
N GLY A 91 -7.91 13.01 -6.99
CA GLY A 91 -8.76 14.20 -6.94
C GLY A 91 -9.65 14.34 -8.18
N VAL A 92 -9.08 14.15 -9.36
CA VAL A 92 -9.83 14.19 -10.64
C VAL A 92 -10.87 13.06 -10.68
N ALA A 93 -10.49 11.83 -10.27
CA ALA A 93 -11.41 10.71 -10.19
C ALA A 93 -12.57 11.01 -9.23
N ALA A 94 -12.30 11.54 -8.05
CA ALA A 94 -13.32 11.92 -7.07
C ALA A 94 -14.31 12.95 -7.66
N ILE A 95 -13.82 13.99 -8.33
CA ILE A 95 -14.66 15.02 -8.96
C ILE A 95 -15.53 14.43 -10.06
N ILE A 96 -14.96 13.59 -10.94
CA ILE A 96 -15.69 12.97 -12.06
C ILE A 96 -16.78 12.03 -11.51
N LEU A 97 -16.41 11.14 -10.57
CA LEU A 97 -17.37 10.17 -10.00
C LEU A 97 -18.48 10.87 -9.21
N LYS A 98 -18.15 11.93 -8.46
CA LYS A 98 -19.15 12.74 -7.76
C LYS A 98 -20.13 13.41 -8.73
N ARG A 99 -19.62 14.02 -9.82
CA ARG A 99 -20.48 14.66 -10.83
C ARG A 99 -21.38 13.68 -11.58
N ARG A 100 -21.00 12.40 -11.65
CA ARG A 100 -21.75 11.33 -12.30
C ARG A 100 -22.62 10.53 -11.33
N ASP A 101 -22.67 10.91 -10.06
CA ASP A 101 -23.36 10.16 -8.98
C ASP A 101 -22.90 8.69 -8.88
N GLN A 102 -21.61 8.46 -9.03
CA GLN A 102 -20.98 7.14 -9.07
C GLN A 102 -19.88 6.95 -8.02
N MET A 103 -20.02 7.61 -6.85
CA MET A 103 -19.01 7.56 -5.78
C MET A 103 -18.71 6.15 -5.25
N LYS A 104 -19.62 5.20 -5.42
CA LYS A 104 -19.39 3.79 -5.06
C LYS A 104 -18.17 3.19 -5.77
N TRP A 105 -17.78 3.70 -6.93
CA TRP A 105 -16.63 3.25 -7.70
C TRP A 105 -15.32 3.95 -7.31
N PHE A 106 -15.36 4.85 -6.33
CA PHE A 106 -14.15 5.59 -5.96
C PHE A 106 -13.07 4.68 -5.36
N ALA A 107 -13.44 3.72 -4.49
CA ALA A 107 -12.48 2.80 -3.90
C ALA A 107 -11.74 1.93 -4.95
N PRO A 108 -12.41 1.22 -5.89
CA PRO A 108 -11.70 0.50 -6.96
C PRO A 108 -10.85 1.39 -7.86
N THR A 109 -11.34 2.60 -8.17
CA THR A 109 -10.60 3.57 -9.00
C THR A 109 -9.33 4.02 -8.28
N LEU A 110 -9.43 4.35 -6.99
CA LEU A 110 -8.28 4.74 -6.19
C LEU A 110 -7.28 3.58 -6.03
N LEU A 111 -7.77 2.36 -5.82
CA LEU A 111 -6.92 1.17 -5.73
C LEU A 111 -6.15 0.93 -7.03
N LEU A 112 -6.77 1.18 -8.19
CA LEU A 112 -6.11 1.09 -9.49
C LEU A 112 -5.02 2.17 -9.65
N ILE A 113 -5.30 3.41 -9.25
CA ILE A 113 -4.33 4.52 -9.28
C ILE A 113 -3.13 4.18 -8.39
N VAL A 114 -3.37 3.74 -7.17
CA VAL A 114 -2.33 3.29 -6.21
C VAL A 114 -1.52 2.12 -6.79
N GLY A 115 -2.18 1.14 -7.39
CA GLY A 115 -1.50 0.01 -8.03
C GLY A 115 -0.53 0.46 -9.13
N ILE A 116 -0.96 1.36 -10.01
CA ILE A 116 -0.12 1.92 -11.09
C ILE A 116 1.04 2.73 -10.49
N HIS A 117 0.80 3.50 -9.42
CA HIS A 117 1.82 4.29 -8.74
C HIS A 117 3.00 3.44 -8.22
N PHE A 118 2.76 2.21 -7.77
CA PHE A 118 3.83 1.34 -7.27
C PHE A 118 4.80 0.84 -8.34
N ALA A 119 4.45 0.90 -9.64
CA ALA A 119 5.35 0.45 -10.70
C ALA A 119 6.69 1.21 -10.72
N PRO A 120 6.74 2.55 -10.78
CA PRO A 120 7.99 3.29 -10.71
C PRO A 120 8.67 3.20 -9.33
N MET A 121 7.93 2.91 -8.26
CA MET A 121 8.48 2.76 -6.91
C MET A 121 9.43 1.55 -6.82
N GLY A 122 9.23 0.51 -7.62
CA GLY A 122 10.15 -0.62 -7.70
C GLY A 122 11.58 -0.22 -8.11
N TRP A 123 11.69 0.75 -9.02
CA TRP A 123 12.96 1.35 -9.41
C TRP A 123 13.48 2.34 -8.35
N VAL A 124 12.61 3.22 -7.84
CA VAL A 124 12.98 4.25 -6.83
C VAL A 124 13.58 3.61 -5.58
N PHE A 125 12.93 2.57 -5.04
CA PHE A 125 13.38 1.89 -3.82
C PHE A 125 14.31 0.70 -4.06
N GLN A 126 14.63 0.41 -5.34
CA GLN A 126 15.43 -0.76 -5.72
C GLN A 126 14.87 -2.06 -5.11
N LEU A 127 13.54 -2.18 -5.06
CA LEU A 127 12.82 -3.29 -4.45
C LEU A 127 11.92 -3.99 -5.49
N PRO A 128 12.39 -5.09 -6.10
CA PRO A 128 11.62 -5.81 -7.14
C PRO A 128 10.25 -6.32 -6.68
N VAL A 129 10.05 -6.53 -5.39
CA VAL A 129 8.74 -6.91 -4.84
C VAL A 129 7.64 -5.88 -5.16
N MET A 130 7.99 -4.62 -5.34
CA MET A 130 7.05 -3.57 -5.73
C MET A 130 6.35 -3.86 -7.06
N TYR A 131 7.06 -4.44 -8.04
CA TYR A 131 6.46 -4.82 -9.33
C TYR A 131 5.42 -5.94 -9.18
N VAL A 132 5.66 -6.88 -8.26
CA VAL A 132 4.71 -7.95 -7.95
C VAL A 132 3.48 -7.37 -7.26
N VAL A 133 3.69 -6.50 -6.27
CA VAL A 133 2.59 -5.79 -5.58
C VAL A 133 1.79 -4.97 -6.59
N THR A 134 2.45 -4.20 -7.48
CA THR A 134 1.80 -3.47 -8.59
C THR A 134 0.84 -4.37 -9.37
N GLY A 135 1.33 -5.49 -9.89
CA GLY A 135 0.50 -6.40 -10.70
C GLY A 135 -0.69 -6.95 -9.90
N LEU A 136 -0.46 -7.41 -8.68
CA LEU A 136 -1.51 -7.96 -7.83
C LEU A 136 -2.56 -6.92 -7.42
N ILE A 137 -2.15 -5.69 -7.12
CA ILE A 137 -3.09 -4.60 -6.76
C ILE A 137 -3.91 -4.16 -7.97
N ILE A 138 -3.32 -4.07 -9.17
CA ILE A 138 -4.08 -3.79 -10.40
C ILE A 138 -5.12 -4.90 -10.64
N ILE A 139 -4.74 -6.17 -10.50
CA ILE A 139 -5.67 -7.30 -10.63
C ILE A 139 -6.79 -7.21 -9.58
N ALA A 140 -6.46 -6.91 -8.32
CA ALA A 140 -7.43 -6.74 -7.25
C ALA A 140 -8.40 -5.59 -7.53
N ALA A 141 -7.91 -4.44 -8.02
CA ALA A 141 -8.73 -3.29 -8.40
C ALA A 141 -9.70 -3.67 -9.54
N LEU A 142 -9.19 -4.31 -10.61
CA LEU A 142 -10.01 -4.76 -11.74
C LEU A 142 -11.04 -5.81 -11.32
N ALA A 143 -10.68 -6.72 -10.41
CA ALA A 143 -11.61 -7.69 -9.84
C ALA A 143 -12.71 -6.99 -9.03
N ALA A 144 -12.36 -5.97 -8.23
CA ALA A 144 -13.33 -5.22 -7.44
C ALA A 144 -14.38 -4.49 -8.30
N PHE A 145 -14.09 -4.14 -9.56
CA PHE A 145 -15.10 -3.62 -10.50
C PHE A 145 -16.08 -4.69 -11.02
N LYS A 146 -15.72 -5.97 -10.97
CA LYS A 146 -16.48 -7.06 -11.60
C LYS A 146 -17.16 -8.01 -10.60
N LEU A 147 -16.69 -8.03 -9.36
CA LEU A 147 -17.23 -8.92 -8.33
C LEU A 147 -18.68 -8.51 -7.96
N PRO A 148 -19.50 -9.43 -7.44
CA PRO A 148 -20.90 -9.13 -7.13
C PRO A 148 -21.06 -8.00 -6.12
N HIS A 149 -21.91 -7.01 -6.45
CA HIS A 149 -22.18 -5.84 -5.62
C HIS A 149 -23.59 -5.83 -5.02
N GLU A 150 -24.35 -6.91 -5.20
CA GLU A 150 -25.73 -7.00 -4.69
C GLU A 150 -25.79 -6.97 -3.15
N LYS A 151 -24.76 -7.51 -2.50
CA LYS A 151 -24.66 -7.61 -1.03
C LYS A 151 -23.42 -6.97 -0.45
N ASN A 152 -22.48 -6.51 -1.30
CA ASN A 152 -21.17 -6.04 -0.89
C ASN A 152 -20.87 -4.71 -1.57
N GLU A 153 -20.39 -3.75 -0.81
CA GLU A 153 -19.87 -2.53 -1.40
C GLU A 153 -18.57 -2.79 -2.18
N PRO A 154 -18.27 -2.06 -3.28
CA PRO A 154 -17.00 -2.18 -3.99
C PRO A 154 -15.78 -1.97 -3.10
N SER A 155 -15.88 -1.11 -2.08
CA SER A 155 -14.83 -0.88 -1.07
C SER A 155 -14.50 -2.13 -0.27
N PHE A 156 -15.48 -2.98 0.04
CA PHE A 156 -15.24 -4.27 0.69
C PHE A 156 -14.28 -5.14 -0.13
N TRP A 157 -14.53 -5.30 -1.44
CA TRP A 157 -13.67 -6.10 -2.30
C TRP A 157 -12.26 -5.54 -2.41
N CYS A 158 -12.14 -4.20 -2.47
CA CYS A 158 -10.82 -3.55 -2.48
C CYS A 158 -10.01 -3.93 -1.24
N GLY A 159 -10.57 -3.74 -0.04
CA GLY A 159 -9.84 -4.05 1.19
C GLY A 159 -9.62 -5.55 1.41
N ALA A 160 -10.63 -6.39 1.11
CA ALA A 160 -10.52 -7.83 1.26
C ALA A 160 -9.41 -8.44 0.38
N LEU A 161 -9.17 -7.88 -0.81
CA LEU A 161 -8.16 -8.35 -1.74
C LEU A 161 -6.81 -7.63 -1.55
N ALA A 162 -6.83 -6.30 -1.37
CA ALA A 162 -5.59 -5.52 -1.30
C ALA A 162 -4.86 -5.65 0.04
N ALA A 163 -5.59 -5.71 1.17
CA ALA A 163 -4.96 -5.79 2.47
C ALA A 163 -4.02 -6.99 2.63
N PRO A 164 -4.38 -8.23 2.27
CA PRO A 164 -3.45 -9.36 2.35
C PRO A 164 -2.26 -9.24 1.39
N ILE A 165 -2.43 -8.60 0.20
CA ILE A 165 -1.33 -8.37 -0.74
C ILE A 165 -0.30 -7.43 -0.13
N PHE A 166 -0.74 -6.30 0.43
CA PHE A 166 0.16 -5.36 1.09
C PHE A 166 0.83 -5.98 2.30
N LEU A 167 0.08 -6.73 3.12
CA LEU A 167 0.64 -7.39 4.30
C LEU A 167 1.68 -8.45 3.93
N ALA A 168 1.45 -9.20 2.84
CA ALA A 168 2.39 -10.19 2.34
C ALA A 168 3.74 -9.59 1.87
N ALA A 169 3.75 -8.31 1.50
CA ALA A 169 4.98 -7.57 1.22
C ALA A 169 5.54 -6.89 2.49
N ALA A 170 4.66 -6.37 3.36
CA ALA A 170 5.06 -5.65 4.57
C ALA A 170 5.79 -6.54 5.57
N VAL A 171 5.26 -7.75 5.84
CA VAL A 171 5.82 -8.64 6.87
C VAL A 171 7.24 -9.11 6.53
N PRO A 172 7.54 -9.63 5.32
CA PRO A 172 8.91 -9.97 4.96
C PRO A 172 9.85 -8.75 4.98
N SER A 173 9.41 -7.59 4.50
CA SER A 173 10.20 -6.35 4.55
C SER A 173 10.56 -5.98 6.00
N LEU A 174 9.59 -6.12 6.93
CA LEU A 174 9.82 -5.88 8.35
C LEU A 174 10.81 -6.87 8.95
N VAL A 175 10.59 -8.17 8.73
CA VAL A 175 11.44 -9.23 9.29
C VAL A 175 12.88 -9.09 8.81
N ILE A 176 13.10 -8.89 7.51
CA ILE A 176 14.43 -8.71 6.93
C ILE A 176 15.04 -7.39 7.41
N GLY A 177 14.30 -6.30 7.42
CA GLY A 177 14.77 -5.02 7.93
C GLY A 177 15.21 -5.08 9.38
N LEU A 178 14.42 -5.72 10.25
CA LEU A 178 14.77 -5.91 11.67
C LEU A 178 16.00 -6.81 11.87
N SER A 179 16.12 -7.88 11.09
CA SER A 179 17.26 -8.80 11.19
C SER A 179 18.60 -8.15 10.80
N ARG A 180 18.55 -7.08 9.99
CA ARG A 180 19.72 -6.35 9.49
C ARG A 180 19.98 -5.03 10.24
N LEU A 181 19.23 -4.73 11.31
CA LEU A 181 19.43 -3.48 12.07
C LEU A 181 20.86 -3.34 12.62
N SER A 182 21.49 -4.44 13.05
CA SER A 182 22.86 -4.42 13.57
C SER A 182 23.93 -4.07 12.51
N GLU A 183 23.58 -4.09 11.23
CA GLU A 183 24.49 -3.71 10.15
C GLU A 183 24.62 -2.18 10.01
N VAL A 184 23.65 -1.42 10.56
CA VAL A 184 23.51 0.03 10.34
C VAL A 184 23.30 0.85 11.62
N ALA A 185 23.25 0.18 12.79
CA ALA A 185 23.09 0.81 14.11
C ALA A 185 24.38 1.41 14.66
#